data_2c3132fe57af02ea43bdc933ba6770da
#
_entry.id   2c3132fe57af02ea43bdc933ba6770da
#
_cell.length_a   1.000
_cell.length_b   1.000
_cell.length_c   1.000
_cell.angle_alpha   90.00
_cell.angle_beta   90.00
_cell.angle_gamma   90.00
#
_symmetry.space_group_name_H-M   'P 1'
#
loop_
_entity.id
_entity.type
_entity.pdbx_description
1 polymer ?
#
loop_
_entity_poly.entity_id
_entity_poly.type
_entity_poly.pdbx_seq_one_letter_code
_entity_poly.pdbx_strand_id
1 'polypeptide(L)'
;MMVDLFKVDTPRRAVLAAIAAFAAMPVLAATPLKVVATTGMIADMVRQIGGEAVVVRGLMGAGIDPHSYRQTRSDIVAMTRADVTFWHGLYLEAPMEEFLADWDRKSSVYAVADNLDPAQLITHADYDDSFDPHVWMDPVIWAQCTSIVVDELTNLYPEMRTLFEENASTFVQEAVALDAYSRDTLMKVPPKSRILLTAHDAFGYFGKAYNFDVLGIQGISTESEAGLNRISELVDILVDRKVPAVFVETSVSDRNVRALIEGAAAQGHDVSIGGTLFSDAMGVDGTYEGTWLGMIDHNVTTIARALGADVTARGRLGKLAGAA
;
A
#
# COMPACT_ATOMS: atom_id res chain seq x y z
N MET A 1 -15.55 -91.20 -6.14
CA MET A 1 -16.55 -90.22 -5.64
C MET A 1 -15.75 -89.03 -5.23
N MET A 2 -15.53 -88.11 -6.21
CA MET A 2 -14.76 -86.85 -6.03
C MET A 2 -15.77 -85.72 -5.98
N VAL A 3 -15.69 -84.92 -4.94
CA VAL A 3 -16.56 -83.76 -4.74
C VAL A 3 -15.81 -82.52 -5.18
N ASP A 4 -16.35 -81.84 -6.20
CA ASP A 4 -15.82 -80.57 -6.76
C ASP A 4 -16.19 -79.44 -5.82
N LEU A 5 -15.19 -78.68 -5.30
CA LEU A 5 -15.37 -77.51 -4.47
C LEU A 5 -15.29 -76.21 -5.30
N PHE A 6 -16.37 -75.54 -5.29
CA PHE A 6 -16.71 -74.17 -5.67
C PHE A 6 -15.55 -73.22 -6.04
N LYS A 7 -15.51 -72.79 -7.33
CA LYS A 7 -14.93 -71.55 -7.76
C LYS A 7 -15.93 -70.40 -7.59
N VAL A 8 -15.60 -69.43 -6.76
CA VAL A 8 -16.29 -68.16 -6.70
C VAL A 8 -15.59 -67.19 -7.59
N ASP A 9 -16.16 -66.91 -8.77
CA ASP A 9 -15.69 -65.86 -9.71
C ASP A 9 -16.18 -64.51 -9.18
N THR A 10 -15.32 -63.74 -8.56
CA THR A 10 -15.58 -62.33 -8.20
C THR A 10 -15.29 -61.46 -9.44
N PRO A 11 -16.28 -60.74 -10.00
CA PRO A 11 -16.06 -59.98 -11.21
C PRO A 11 -15.14 -58.77 -10.94
N ARG A 12 -13.96 -58.78 -11.58
CA ARG A 12 -12.95 -57.70 -11.53
C ARG A 12 -13.52 -56.31 -11.81
N ARG A 13 -14.71 -56.17 -12.36
CA ARG A 13 -15.42 -54.91 -12.64
C ARG A 13 -16.03 -54.27 -11.40
N ALA A 14 -16.32 -54.99 -10.34
CA ALA A 14 -16.90 -54.44 -9.11
C ALA A 14 -15.85 -53.78 -8.22
N VAL A 15 -14.58 -54.18 -8.28
CA VAL A 15 -13.48 -53.61 -7.48
C VAL A 15 -13.03 -52.25 -8.04
N LEU A 16 -13.09 -52.08 -9.38
CA LEU A 16 -12.73 -50.78 -10.02
C LEU A 16 -13.81 -49.71 -9.84
N ALA A 17 -15.08 -50.07 -9.64
CA ALA A 17 -16.14 -49.10 -9.38
C ALA A 17 -16.10 -48.56 -7.94
N ALA A 18 -15.55 -49.30 -6.96
CA ALA A 18 -15.47 -48.87 -5.58
C ALA A 18 -14.31 -47.88 -5.34
N ILE A 19 -13.23 -47.91 -6.18
CA ILE A 19 -12.10 -46.97 -6.07
C ILE A 19 -12.43 -45.63 -6.72
N ALA A 20 -13.31 -45.55 -7.72
CA ALA A 20 -13.72 -44.31 -8.36
C ALA A 20 -14.71 -43.46 -7.55
N ALA A 21 -15.39 -44.05 -6.56
CA ALA A 21 -16.36 -43.33 -5.72
C ALA A 21 -15.72 -42.53 -4.55
N PHE A 22 -14.43 -42.69 -4.27
CA PHE A 22 -13.76 -41.98 -3.19
C PHE A 22 -13.11 -40.65 -3.64
N ALA A 23 -13.18 -40.30 -4.93
CA ALA A 23 -12.49 -39.13 -5.49
C ALA A 23 -13.36 -37.87 -5.67
N ALA A 24 -14.58 -37.87 -5.19
CA ALA A 24 -15.47 -36.69 -5.27
C ALA A 24 -16.23 -36.45 -3.97
N MET A 25 -15.49 -36.28 -2.89
CA MET A 25 -16.04 -35.46 -1.79
C MET A 25 -16.07 -34.03 -2.31
N PRO A 26 -17.20 -33.32 -2.33
CA PRO A 26 -17.22 -31.91 -2.54
C PRO A 26 -16.36 -31.32 -1.39
N VAL A 27 -15.24 -30.71 -1.71
CA VAL A 27 -14.62 -29.77 -0.79
C VAL A 27 -15.73 -28.76 -0.52
N LEU A 28 -16.32 -28.79 0.67
CA LEU A 28 -17.18 -27.69 1.10
C LEU A 28 -16.29 -26.45 0.94
N ALA A 29 -16.65 -25.60 -0.02
CA ALA A 29 -16.00 -24.32 -0.16
C ALA A 29 -16.18 -23.60 1.18
N ALA A 30 -15.11 -23.49 1.93
CA ALA A 30 -15.14 -22.82 3.22
C ALA A 30 -15.59 -21.37 2.98
N THR A 31 -16.37 -20.82 3.89
CA THR A 31 -16.86 -19.44 3.74
C THR A 31 -15.67 -18.48 3.86
N PRO A 32 -15.42 -17.60 2.88
CA PRO A 32 -14.30 -16.67 2.96
C PRO A 32 -14.38 -15.80 4.21
N LEU A 33 -13.23 -15.52 4.83
CA LEU A 33 -13.11 -14.59 5.95
C LEU A 33 -13.51 -13.17 5.50
N LYS A 34 -14.30 -12.51 6.32
CA LYS A 34 -14.68 -11.12 6.13
C LYS A 34 -13.61 -10.24 6.77
N VAL A 35 -12.86 -9.53 5.96
CA VAL A 35 -11.79 -8.65 6.40
C VAL A 35 -12.18 -7.21 6.15
N VAL A 36 -11.92 -6.34 7.12
CA VAL A 36 -11.94 -4.90 6.96
C VAL A 36 -10.49 -4.40 6.97
N ALA A 37 -10.18 -3.47 6.07
CA ALA A 37 -8.91 -2.74 6.05
C ALA A 37 -9.19 -1.24 6.02
N THR A 38 -8.45 -0.45 6.77
CA THR A 38 -8.65 0.99 6.82
C THR A 38 -8.28 1.65 5.51
N THR A 39 -7.05 1.45 5.02
CA THR A 39 -6.53 2.06 3.80
C THR A 39 -6.56 1.12 2.60
N GLY A 40 -6.46 1.69 1.41
CA GLY A 40 -6.39 0.94 0.15
C GLY A 40 -5.15 0.04 0.09
N MET A 41 -3.99 0.51 0.57
CA MET A 41 -2.73 -0.23 0.54
C MET A 41 -2.82 -1.51 1.38
N ILE A 42 -3.42 -1.44 2.56
CA ILE A 42 -3.68 -2.62 3.41
C ILE A 42 -4.68 -3.54 2.74
N ALA A 43 -5.78 -2.99 2.19
CA ALA A 43 -6.80 -3.78 1.52
C ALA A 43 -6.23 -4.56 0.32
N ASP A 44 -5.33 -3.96 -0.45
CA ASP A 44 -4.65 -4.61 -1.57
C ASP A 44 -3.71 -5.72 -1.09
N MET A 45 -2.88 -5.47 -0.07
CA MET A 45 -2.02 -6.47 0.56
C MET A 45 -2.82 -7.68 1.04
N VAL A 46 -3.91 -7.44 1.79
CA VAL A 46 -4.77 -8.52 2.32
C VAL A 46 -5.44 -9.32 1.20
N ARG A 47 -5.91 -8.66 0.13
CA ARG A 47 -6.47 -9.37 -1.04
C ARG A 47 -5.43 -10.24 -1.72
N GLN A 48 -4.22 -9.76 -1.87
CA GLN A 48 -3.13 -10.52 -2.50
C GLN A 48 -2.71 -11.72 -1.66
N ILE A 49 -2.61 -11.58 -0.34
CA ILE A 49 -2.23 -12.67 0.58
C ILE A 49 -3.38 -13.66 0.75
N GLY A 50 -4.58 -13.18 1.00
CA GLY A 50 -5.74 -14.02 1.31
C GLY A 50 -6.35 -14.72 0.10
N GLY A 51 -6.19 -14.16 -1.12
CA GLY A 51 -6.79 -14.70 -2.34
C GLY A 51 -8.29 -14.93 -2.21
N GLU A 52 -8.76 -16.08 -2.65
CA GLU A 52 -10.18 -16.46 -2.57
C GLU A 52 -10.64 -16.83 -1.14
N ALA A 53 -9.73 -16.97 -0.18
CA ALA A 53 -10.06 -17.26 1.21
C ALA A 53 -10.57 -16.04 1.98
N VAL A 54 -10.52 -14.83 1.40
CA VAL A 54 -10.95 -13.59 2.05
C VAL A 54 -11.88 -12.76 1.17
N VAL A 55 -12.77 -11.99 1.82
CA VAL A 55 -13.53 -10.91 1.20
C VAL A 55 -13.16 -9.62 1.93
N VAL A 56 -12.45 -8.73 1.26
CA VAL A 56 -11.87 -7.52 1.86
C VAL A 56 -12.71 -6.29 1.54
N ARG A 57 -13.12 -5.57 2.58
CA ARG A 57 -13.72 -4.24 2.50
C ARG A 57 -12.70 -3.19 2.95
N GLY A 58 -12.25 -2.33 2.03
CA GLY A 58 -11.54 -1.10 2.37
C GLY A 58 -12.51 -0.04 2.89
N LEU A 59 -12.12 0.71 3.91
CA LEU A 59 -12.90 1.84 4.42
C LEU A 59 -12.63 3.12 3.63
N MET A 60 -11.37 3.35 3.31
CA MET A 60 -10.91 4.54 2.58
C MET A 60 -10.58 4.16 1.15
N GLY A 61 -11.28 4.77 0.21
CA GLY A 61 -11.07 4.57 -1.23
C GLY A 61 -10.07 5.55 -1.83
N ALA A 62 -10.02 5.58 -3.17
CA ALA A 62 -9.15 6.50 -3.91
C ALA A 62 -9.38 7.97 -3.50
N GLY A 63 -8.30 8.70 -3.25
CA GLY A 63 -8.32 10.11 -2.90
C GLY A 63 -8.79 10.45 -1.48
N ILE A 64 -9.00 9.46 -0.62
CA ILE A 64 -9.37 9.68 0.79
C ILE A 64 -8.10 9.77 1.64
N ASP A 65 -8.00 10.87 2.38
CA ASP A 65 -6.90 11.16 3.30
C ASP A 65 -7.12 10.46 4.66
N PRO A 66 -6.26 9.53 5.09
CA PRO A 66 -6.38 8.81 6.34
C PRO A 66 -6.12 9.67 7.58
N HIS A 67 -5.29 10.72 7.48
CA HIS A 67 -4.97 11.59 8.60
C HIS A 67 -6.17 12.36 9.12
N SER A 68 -7.13 12.67 8.24
CA SER A 68 -8.35 13.42 8.57
C SER A 68 -9.61 12.56 8.59
N TYR A 69 -9.49 11.27 8.20
CA TYR A 69 -10.65 10.38 8.09
C TYR A 69 -11.28 10.07 9.44
N ARG A 70 -12.60 10.19 9.53
CA ARG A 70 -13.39 9.78 10.68
C ARG A 70 -14.35 8.67 10.27
N GLN A 71 -14.36 7.58 11.05
CA GLN A 71 -15.23 6.44 10.78
C GLN A 71 -16.72 6.82 10.76
N THR A 72 -17.42 6.29 9.78
CA THR A 72 -18.86 6.42 9.64
C THR A 72 -19.59 5.31 10.42
N ARG A 73 -20.90 5.45 10.57
CA ARG A 73 -21.74 4.36 11.12
C ARG A 73 -21.65 3.08 10.30
N SER A 74 -21.53 3.18 8.98
CA SER A 74 -21.37 2.03 8.09
C SER A 74 -20.05 1.30 8.28
N ASP A 75 -19.00 2.03 8.66
CA ASP A 75 -17.68 1.45 8.92
C ASP A 75 -17.66 0.70 10.25
N ILE A 76 -18.27 1.28 11.29
CA ILE A 76 -18.48 0.60 12.57
C ILE A 76 -19.26 -0.71 12.37
N VAL A 77 -20.34 -0.69 11.57
CA VAL A 77 -21.11 -1.91 11.25
C VAL A 77 -20.26 -2.92 10.46
N ALA A 78 -19.42 -2.45 9.54
CA ALA A 78 -18.53 -3.34 8.79
C ALA A 78 -17.52 -4.02 9.71
N MET A 79 -16.81 -3.26 10.55
CA MET A 79 -15.86 -3.78 11.52
C MET A 79 -16.50 -4.74 12.53
N THR A 80 -17.73 -4.44 13.01
CA THR A 80 -18.48 -5.35 13.91
C THR A 80 -18.81 -6.70 13.28
N ARG A 81 -18.91 -6.76 11.95
CA ARG A 81 -19.26 -7.97 11.20
C ARG A 81 -18.07 -8.66 10.55
N ALA A 82 -16.89 -8.07 10.66
CA ALA A 82 -15.66 -8.63 10.18
C ALA A 82 -15.15 -9.73 11.11
N ASP A 83 -14.46 -10.70 10.55
CA ASP A 83 -13.72 -11.71 11.30
C ASP A 83 -12.38 -11.11 11.80
N VAL A 84 -11.83 -10.13 11.04
CA VAL A 84 -10.63 -9.37 11.39
C VAL A 84 -10.64 -7.99 10.74
N THR A 85 -10.05 -7.01 11.44
CA THR A 85 -9.82 -5.65 10.92
C THR A 85 -8.32 -5.35 10.97
N PHE A 86 -7.77 -4.88 9.84
CA PHE A 86 -6.40 -4.38 9.75
C PHE A 86 -6.40 -2.86 9.58
N TRP A 87 -5.58 -2.19 10.36
CA TRP A 87 -5.32 -0.76 10.27
C TRP A 87 -3.81 -0.51 10.20
N HIS A 88 -3.40 0.73 9.92
CA HIS A 88 -1.98 0.98 9.68
C HIS A 88 -1.16 0.98 10.97
N GLY A 89 -1.58 1.72 11.97
CA GLY A 89 -0.77 2.06 13.13
C GLY A 89 0.12 3.29 12.89
N LEU A 90 1.12 3.48 13.74
CA LEU A 90 2.05 4.61 13.67
C LEU A 90 1.36 5.98 13.61
N TYR A 91 0.17 6.09 14.15
CA TYR A 91 -0.62 7.31 14.19
C TYR A 91 -1.13 7.83 12.82
N LEU A 92 -1.17 6.98 11.79
CA LEU A 92 -1.69 7.37 10.48
C LEU A 92 -3.17 7.77 10.56
N GLU A 93 -3.99 6.90 11.17
CA GLU A 93 -5.43 7.12 11.34
C GLU A 93 -5.72 7.86 12.67
N ALA A 94 -5.02 8.97 12.92
CA ALA A 94 -5.06 9.70 14.17
C ALA A 94 -6.50 9.95 14.73
N PRO A 95 -7.51 10.35 13.93
CA PRO A 95 -8.87 10.55 14.43
C PRO A 95 -9.58 9.25 14.83
N MET A 96 -9.05 8.09 14.47
CA MET A 96 -9.59 6.75 14.78
C MET A 96 -8.76 6.00 15.82
N GLU A 97 -7.59 6.50 16.18
CA GLU A 97 -6.58 5.83 17.03
C GLU A 97 -7.17 5.28 18.33
N GLU A 98 -7.79 6.13 19.12
CA GLU A 98 -8.40 5.74 20.41
C GLU A 98 -9.51 4.68 20.21
N PHE A 99 -10.32 4.85 19.16
CA PHE A 99 -11.39 3.93 18.83
C PHE A 99 -10.84 2.56 18.42
N LEU A 100 -9.81 2.51 17.58
CA LEU A 100 -9.19 1.27 17.10
C LEU A 100 -8.44 0.54 18.23
N ALA A 101 -7.70 1.27 19.06
CA ALA A 101 -7.01 0.73 20.22
C ALA A 101 -7.97 0.18 21.28
N ASP A 102 -9.14 0.79 21.49
CA ASP A 102 -10.19 0.28 22.35
C ASP A 102 -10.90 -0.94 21.77
N TRP A 103 -11.00 -0.99 20.45
CA TRP A 103 -11.61 -2.11 19.73
C TRP A 103 -10.70 -3.34 19.72
N ASP A 104 -9.40 -3.17 19.58
CA ASP A 104 -8.37 -4.24 19.64
C ASP A 104 -8.52 -5.09 20.92
N ARG A 105 -8.77 -4.46 22.05
CA ARG A 105 -9.01 -5.16 23.32
C ARG A 105 -10.25 -6.08 23.35
N LYS A 106 -11.14 -6.00 22.36
CA LYS A 106 -12.44 -6.68 22.34
C LYS A 106 -12.66 -7.54 21.10
N SER A 107 -11.85 -7.37 20.07
CA SER A 107 -12.05 -7.94 18.75
C SER A 107 -10.71 -8.17 18.04
N SER A 108 -10.71 -8.93 16.95
CA SER A 108 -9.54 -9.16 16.12
C SER A 108 -9.22 -7.89 15.29
N VAL A 109 -8.45 -6.97 15.85
CA VAL A 109 -8.04 -5.71 15.22
C VAL A 109 -6.53 -5.57 15.36
N TYR A 110 -5.82 -5.35 14.25
CA TYR A 110 -4.35 -5.40 14.25
C TYR A 110 -3.77 -4.26 13.42
N ALA A 111 -2.76 -3.59 13.99
CA ALA A 111 -1.97 -2.59 13.30
C ALA A 111 -0.85 -3.27 12.50
N VAL A 112 -0.83 -3.07 11.18
CA VAL A 112 0.11 -3.80 10.30
C VAL A 112 1.54 -3.28 10.41
N ALA A 113 1.76 -2.02 10.82
CA ALA A 113 3.08 -1.40 10.91
C ALA A 113 3.69 -1.43 12.31
N ASP A 114 2.94 -1.81 13.36
CA ASP A 114 3.44 -1.77 14.75
C ASP A 114 4.54 -2.79 15.04
N ASN A 115 4.67 -3.83 14.22
CA ASN A 115 5.72 -4.85 14.36
C ASN A 115 7.01 -4.52 13.61
N LEU A 116 7.09 -3.37 12.96
CA LEU A 116 8.31 -2.94 12.28
C LEU A 116 9.41 -2.60 13.31
N ASP A 117 10.66 -2.92 12.96
CA ASP A 117 11.81 -2.54 13.80
C ASP A 117 11.92 -1.00 13.88
N PRO A 118 11.82 -0.40 15.07
CA PRO A 118 11.95 1.04 15.25
C PRO A 118 13.24 1.64 14.66
N ALA A 119 14.31 0.85 14.56
CA ALA A 119 15.57 1.30 13.95
C ALA A 119 15.46 1.57 12.45
N GLN A 120 14.44 1.05 11.77
CA GLN A 120 14.17 1.30 10.35
C GLN A 120 13.26 2.51 10.14
N LEU A 121 12.51 2.90 11.17
CA LEU A 121 11.53 3.97 11.10
C LEU A 121 12.20 5.35 11.09
N ILE A 122 11.50 6.30 10.51
CA ILE A 122 11.87 7.72 10.53
C ILE A 122 11.11 8.35 11.70
N THR A 123 11.83 9.02 12.60
CA THR A 123 11.19 9.75 13.71
C THR A 123 10.39 10.94 13.19
N HIS A 124 9.23 11.18 13.76
CA HIS A 124 8.42 12.34 13.44
C HIS A 124 9.11 13.64 13.92
N ALA A 125 9.18 14.65 13.03
CA ALA A 125 9.90 15.88 13.36
C ALA A 125 9.17 16.75 14.41
N ASP A 126 7.82 16.66 14.46
CA ASP A 126 6.98 17.55 15.27
C ASP A 126 6.44 16.89 16.55
N TYR A 127 6.54 15.56 16.68
CA TYR A 127 6.02 14.82 17.83
C TYR A 127 7.07 13.88 18.40
N ASP A 128 7.45 14.11 19.66
CA ASP A 128 8.32 13.23 20.41
C ASP A 128 7.71 11.83 20.52
N ASP A 129 8.52 10.80 20.41
CA ASP A 129 8.13 9.38 20.51
C ASP A 129 7.16 8.88 19.41
N SER A 130 7.03 9.62 18.30
CA SER A 130 6.24 9.21 17.14
C SER A 130 7.11 8.97 15.90
N PHE A 131 6.60 8.15 14.98
CA PHE A 131 7.27 7.86 13.72
C PHE A 131 6.45 8.35 12.53
N ASP A 132 7.15 8.62 11.42
CA ASP A 132 6.53 8.83 10.12
C ASP A 132 5.78 7.56 9.71
N PRO A 133 4.45 7.62 9.47
CA PRO A 133 3.67 6.43 9.16
C PRO A 133 3.80 5.96 7.70
N HIS A 134 4.38 6.74 6.78
CA HIS A 134 4.34 6.50 5.33
C HIS A 134 5.28 5.38 4.86
N VAL A 135 5.36 4.28 5.62
CA VAL A 135 6.28 3.15 5.38
C VAL A 135 6.04 2.43 4.05
N TRP A 136 4.83 2.54 3.47
CA TRP A 136 4.50 1.95 2.16
C TRP A 136 5.24 2.61 0.99
N MET A 137 5.89 3.74 1.22
CA MET A 137 6.73 4.42 0.22
C MET A 137 8.10 3.76 0.04
N ASP A 138 8.50 2.85 0.95
CA ASP A 138 9.65 1.97 0.79
C ASP A 138 9.17 0.52 0.62
N PRO A 139 9.30 -0.07 -0.59
CA PRO A 139 8.84 -1.44 -0.86
C PRO A 139 9.45 -2.51 0.06
N VAL A 140 10.68 -2.30 0.53
CA VAL A 140 11.36 -3.27 1.40
C VAL A 140 10.78 -3.23 2.82
N ILE A 141 10.44 -2.05 3.32
CA ILE A 141 9.81 -1.89 4.64
C ILE A 141 8.35 -2.37 4.57
N TRP A 142 7.58 -1.94 3.54
CA TRP A 142 6.18 -2.35 3.39
C TRP A 142 6.00 -3.86 3.28
N ALA A 143 6.93 -4.55 2.61
CA ALA A 143 6.90 -6.01 2.51
C ALA A 143 6.96 -6.71 3.88
N GLN A 144 7.54 -6.10 4.91
CA GLN A 144 7.62 -6.69 6.26
C GLN A 144 6.25 -6.70 6.96
N CYS A 145 5.35 -5.76 6.61
CA CYS A 145 3.99 -5.70 7.14
C CYS A 145 3.14 -6.93 6.74
N THR A 146 3.56 -7.72 5.74
CA THR A 146 2.88 -8.96 5.36
C THR A 146 2.83 -10.00 6.49
N SER A 147 3.80 -9.99 7.40
CA SER A 147 3.91 -10.98 8.48
C SER A 147 2.68 -10.99 9.39
N ILE A 148 2.22 -9.81 9.84
CA ILE A 148 1.04 -9.71 10.71
C ILE A 148 -0.23 -10.17 9.98
N VAL A 149 -0.35 -9.88 8.69
CA VAL A 149 -1.50 -10.33 7.88
C VAL A 149 -1.52 -11.85 7.76
N VAL A 150 -0.36 -12.48 7.47
CA VAL A 150 -0.23 -13.94 7.37
C VAL A 150 -0.55 -14.61 8.71
N ASP A 151 0.02 -14.10 9.79
CA ASP A 151 -0.17 -14.67 11.13
C ASP A 151 -1.64 -14.63 11.52
N GLU A 152 -2.32 -13.51 11.37
CA GLU A 152 -3.69 -13.35 11.81
C GLU A 152 -4.70 -14.07 10.90
N LEU A 153 -4.49 -14.07 9.59
CA LEU A 153 -5.31 -14.90 8.69
C LEU A 153 -5.12 -16.38 8.98
N THR A 154 -3.90 -16.82 9.30
CA THR A 154 -3.59 -18.20 9.66
C THR A 154 -4.20 -18.59 11.02
N ASN A 155 -4.20 -17.70 12.01
CA ASN A 155 -4.85 -17.93 13.30
C ASN A 155 -6.35 -18.18 13.13
N LEU A 156 -7.00 -17.46 12.20
CA LEU A 156 -8.43 -17.59 11.91
C LEU A 156 -8.74 -18.78 10.97
N TYR A 157 -7.80 -19.14 10.10
CA TYR A 157 -8.00 -20.14 9.05
C TYR A 157 -6.76 -21.03 8.88
N PRO A 158 -6.44 -21.87 9.89
CA PRO A 158 -5.18 -22.66 9.95
C PRO A 158 -4.94 -23.56 8.73
N GLU A 159 -5.99 -24.10 8.14
CA GLU A 159 -5.91 -24.97 6.96
C GLU A 159 -5.46 -24.24 5.69
N MET A 160 -5.52 -22.92 5.66
CA MET A 160 -5.07 -22.08 4.54
C MET A 160 -3.67 -21.51 4.73
N ARG A 161 -2.96 -21.87 5.81
CA ARG A 161 -1.60 -21.39 6.13
C ARG A 161 -0.68 -21.39 4.90
N THR A 162 -0.57 -22.54 4.24
CA THR A 162 0.33 -22.69 3.08
C THR A 162 -0.01 -21.69 1.96
N LEU A 163 -1.29 -21.51 1.67
CA LEU A 163 -1.75 -20.52 0.68
C LEU A 163 -1.32 -19.11 1.06
N PHE A 164 -1.53 -18.70 2.31
CA PHE A 164 -1.19 -17.36 2.78
C PHE A 164 0.31 -17.11 2.74
N GLU A 165 1.13 -18.10 3.18
CA GLU A 165 2.59 -18.04 3.15
C GLU A 165 3.14 -17.96 1.69
N GLU A 166 2.62 -18.74 0.77
CA GLU A 166 3.01 -18.72 -0.66
C GLU A 166 2.64 -17.39 -1.32
N ASN A 167 1.43 -16.88 -1.07
CA ASN A 167 0.98 -15.61 -1.59
C ASN A 167 1.78 -14.44 -1.01
N ALA A 168 2.06 -14.44 0.28
CA ALA A 168 2.92 -13.44 0.92
C ALA A 168 4.34 -13.47 0.35
N SER A 169 4.91 -14.66 0.14
CA SER A 169 6.21 -14.80 -0.52
C SER A 169 6.21 -14.19 -1.92
N THR A 170 5.12 -14.37 -2.69
CA THR A 170 4.96 -13.75 -4.00
C THR A 170 4.90 -12.23 -3.90
N PHE A 171 4.12 -11.70 -2.95
CA PHE A 171 4.03 -10.24 -2.69
C PHE A 171 5.40 -9.65 -2.36
N VAL A 172 6.16 -10.29 -1.45
CA VAL A 172 7.52 -9.87 -1.07
C VAL A 172 8.46 -9.87 -2.27
N GLN A 173 8.42 -10.91 -3.11
CA GLN A 173 9.25 -10.98 -4.33
C GLN A 173 8.93 -9.85 -5.30
N GLU A 174 7.65 -9.53 -5.51
CA GLU A 174 7.23 -8.42 -6.35
C GLU A 174 7.64 -7.05 -5.77
N ALA A 175 7.56 -6.88 -4.45
CA ALA A 175 8.04 -5.68 -3.76
C ALA A 175 9.55 -5.47 -3.95
N VAL A 176 10.36 -6.53 -3.78
CA VAL A 176 11.81 -6.47 -4.02
C VAL A 176 12.13 -6.16 -5.49
N ALA A 177 11.38 -6.76 -6.43
CA ALA A 177 11.57 -6.48 -7.86
C ALA A 177 11.15 -5.04 -8.22
N LEU A 178 10.13 -4.49 -7.54
CA LEU A 178 9.71 -3.10 -7.68
C LEU A 178 10.77 -2.15 -7.11
N ASP A 179 11.35 -2.44 -5.95
CA ASP A 179 12.45 -1.64 -5.37
C ASP A 179 13.66 -1.57 -6.32
N ALA A 180 14.08 -2.72 -6.87
CA ALA A 180 15.19 -2.75 -7.83
C ALA A 180 14.90 -1.90 -9.09
N TYR A 181 13.69 -2.04 -9.66
CA TYR A 181 13.27 -1.21 -10.79
C TYR A 181 13.22 0.28 -10.43
N SER A 182 12.73 0.62 -9.24
CA SER A 182 12.65 1.99 -8.77
C SER A 182 14.03 2.63 -8.64
N ARG A 183 15.00 1.91 -8.06
CA ARG A 183 16.40 2.35 -7.98
C ARG A 183 16.99 2.61 -9.36
N ASP A 184 16.88 1.64 -10.26
CA ASP A 184 17.42 1.76 -11.63
C ASP A 184 16.77 2.91 -12.41
N THR A 185 15.48 3.15 -12.20
CA THR A 185 14.72 4.20 -12.87
C THR A 185 15.10 5.58 -12.33
N LEU A 186 15.09 5.75 -11.00
CA LEU A 186 15.35 7.00 -10.31
C LEU A 186 16.83 7.41 -10.35
N MET A 187 17.75 6.46 -10.46
CA MET A 187 19.17 6.75 -10.69
C MET A 187 19.45 7.49 -12.01
N LYS A 188 18.54 7.43 -12.99
CA LYS A 188 18.63 8.20 -14.24
C LYS A 188 18.31 9.68 -14.06
N VAL A 189 17.68 10.05 -12.96
CA VAL A 189 17.45 11.48 -12.60
C VAL A 189 18.81 12.10 -12.26
N PRO A 190 19.16 13.25 -12.86
CA PRO A 190 20.43 13.94 -12.52
C PRO A 190 20.52 14.25 -11.03
N PRO A 191 21.68 14.02 -10.36
CA PRO A 191 21.80 14.21 -8.91
C PRO A 191 21.34 15.59 -8.40
N LYS A 192 21.56 16.65 -9.18
CA LYS A 192 21.14 18.02 -8.85
C LYS A 192 19.61 18.21 -8.90
N SER A 193 18.91 17.35 -9.64
CA SER A 193 17.45 17.40 -9.81
C SER A 193 16.72 16.48 -8.83
N ARG A 194 17.42 15.75 -7.95
CA ARG A 194 16.79 14.85 -6.98
C ARG A 194 16.21 15.59 -5.79
N ILE A 195 15.31 16.51 -6.08
CA ILE A 195 14.53 17.28 -5.12
C ILE A 195 13.09 16.96 -5.39
N LEU A 196 12.40 16.41 -4.40
CA LEU A 196 11.00 16.02 -4.49
C LEU A 196 10.18 16.93 -3.58
N LEU A 197 9.48 17.91 -4.18
CA LEU A 197 8.60 18.82 -3.46
C LEU A 197 7.15 18.44 -3.68
N THR A 198 6.44 18.14 -2.60
CA THR A 198 5.10 17.53 -2.55
C THR A 198 4.13 18.36 -1.69
N ALA A 199 2.83 18.10 -1.79
CA ALA A 199 1.82 18.83 -1.05
C ALA A 199 1.91 18.60 0.47
N HIS A 200 2.27 17.37 0.91
CA HIS A 200 2.61 17.08 2.30
C HIS A 200 3.83 16.15 2.40
N ASP A 201 4.35 15.90 3.58
CA ASP A 201 5.58 15.15 3.82
C ASP A 201 5.32 13.64 3.96
N ALA A 202 4.86 13.01 2.87
CA ALA A 202 4.59 11.57 2.81
C ALA A 202 5.72 10.75 2.17
N PHE A 203 6.76 11.39 1.66
CA PHE A 203 7.78 10.74 0.84
C PHE A 203 9.12 10.56 1.57
N GLY A 204 9.16 10.68 2.90
CA GLY A 204 10.38 10.55 3.70
C GLY A 204 11.09 9.22 3.47
N TYR A 205 10.39 8.10 3.52
CA TYR A 205 10.94 6.76 3.25
C TYR A 205 11.40 6.60 1.80
N PHE A 206 10.65 7.14 0.83
CA PHE A 206 11.08 7.20 -0.57
C PHE A 206 12.39 7.97 -0.73
N GLY A 207 12.51 9.13 -0.10
CA GLY A 207 13.72 9.94 -0.13
C GLY A 207 14.93 9.18 0.43
N LYS A 208 14.75 8.50 1.58
CA LYS A 208 15.77 7.66 2.21
C LYS A 208 16.18 6.47 1.32
N ALA A 209 15.20 5.78 0.70
CA ALA A 209 15.44 4.62 -0.14
C ALA A 209 16.16 4.97 -1.45
N TYR A 210 15.82 6.12 -2.08
CA TYR A 210 16.24 6.45 -3.44
C TYR A 210 17.14 7.68 -3.54
N ASN A 211 17.59 8.22 -2.41
CA ASN A 211 18.49 9.37 -2.30
C ASN A 211 17.92 10.63 -2.97
N PHE A 212 16.69 10.99 -2.58
CA PHE A 212 16.03 12.25 -2.89
C PHE A 212 15.97 13.14 -1.66
N ASP A 213 16.13 14.44 -1.89
CA ASP A 213 15.84 15.47 -0.90
C ASP A 213 14.34 15.77 -0.96
N VAL A 214 13.61 15.37 0.08
CA VAL A 214 12.14 15.49 0.13
C VAL A 214 11.75 16.72 0.90
N LEU A 215 10.84 17.51 0.35
CA LEU A 215 10.33 18.75 0.91
C LEU A 215 8.80 18.73 0.86
N GLY A 216 8.16 18.48 1.99
CA GLY A 216 6.71 18.64 2.14
C GLY A 216 6.33 20.09 2.35
N ILE A 217 5.22 20.53 1.73
CA ILE A 217 4.62 21.84 2.03
C ILE A 217 3.96 21.77 3.40
N GLN A 218 3.02 20.85 3.61
CA GLN A 218 2.48 20.50 4.93
C GLN A 218 3.43 19.51 5.62
N GLY A 219 3.28 19.34 6.92
CA GLY A 219 4.00 18.34 7.70
C GLY A 219 3.59 16.91 7.33
N ILE A 220 4.04 15.94 8.14
CA ILE A 220 3.71 14.51 8.00
C ILE A 220 2.20 14.28 8.10
N SER A 221 1.50 14.99 9.01
CA SER A 221 0.04 15.00 9.06
C SER A 221 -0.54 16.15 8.24
N THR A 222 -1.63 15.87 7.53
CA THR A 222 -2.37 16.85 6.72
C THR A 222 -3.37 17.67 7.54
N GLU A 223 -3.56 17.39 8.82
CA GLU A 223 -4.52 18.11 9.69
C GLU A 223 -4.17 19.59 9.89
N SER A 224 -2.89 19.96 9.73
CA SER A 224 -2.42 21.32 9.87
C SER A 224 -2.04 21.93 8.52
N GLU A 225 -2.56 23.12 8.22
CA GLU A 225 -2.17 23.87 7.02
C GLU A 225 -0.74 24.44 7.15
N ALA A 226 -0.05 24.53 6.02
CA ALA A 226 1.26 25.15 5.98
C ALA A 226 1.19 26.65 6.31
N GLY A 227 2.07 27.10 7.20
CA GLY A 227 2.21 28.52 7.51
C GLY A 227 2.82 29.33 6.35
N LEU A 228 2.51 30.64 6.30
CA LEU A 228 3.06 31.51 5.26
C LEU A 228 4.60 31.55 5.21
N ASN A 229 5.26 31.40 6.37
CA ASN A 229 6.72 31.35 6.43
C ASN A 229 7.26 30.11 5.70
N ARG A 230 6.62 28.97 5.85
CA ARG A 230 6.99 27.73 5.15
C ARG A 230 6.85 27.88 3.64
N ILE A 231 5.78 28.51 3.18
CA ILE A 231 5.58 28.80 1.76
C ILE A 231 6.72 29.69 1.22
N SER A 232 7.07 30.78 1.91
CA SER A 232 8.17 31.66 1.51
C SER A 232 9.53 30.93 1.47
N GLU A 233 9.84 30.15 2.49
CA GLU A 233 11.07 29.33 2.53
C GLU A 233 11.17 28.39 1.34
N LEU A 234 10.08 27.68 1.04
CA LEU A 234 10.06 26.74 -0.09
C LEU A 234 10.15 27.44 -1.45
N VAL A 235 9.56 28.64 -1.59
CA VAL A 235 9.76 29.47 -2.79
C VAL A 235 11.22 29.84 -2.99
N ASP A 236 11.91 30.26 -1.92
CA ASP A 236 13.34 30.58 -1.99
C ASP A 236 14.16 29.34 -2.38
N ILE A 237 13.87 28.17 -1.81
CA ILE A 237 14.54 26.91 -2.18
C ILE A 237 14.30 26.58 -3.66
N LEU A 238 13.06 26.71 -4.17
CA LEU A 238 12.75 26.47 -5.58
C LEU A 238 13.58 27.35 -6.52
N VAL A 239 13.71 28.64 -6.19
CA VAL A 239 14.46 29.61 -6.98
C VAL A 239 15.97 29.36 -6.89
N ASP A 240 16.52 29.22 -5.68
CA ASP A 240 17.95 29.07 -5.45
C ASP A 240 18.50 27.77 -6.02
N ARG A 241 17.76 26.67 -5.85
CA ARG A 241 18.16 25.34 -6.31
C ARG A 241 17.70 25.04 -7.74
N LYS A 242 16.96 25.97 -8.38
CA LYS A 242 16.43 25.83 -9.74
C LYS A 242 15.62 24.57 -9.94
N VAL A 243 14.72 24.29 -8.99
CA VAL A 243 13.86 23.11 -9.03
C VAL A 243 12.85 23.26 -10.18
N PRO A 244 12.81 22.34 -11.17
CA PRO A 244 12.01 22.55 -12.37
C PRO A 244 10.54 22.16 -12.21
N ALA A 245 10.23 21.31 -11.23
CA ALA A 245 8.91 20.74 -11.05
C ALA A 245 8.57 20.49 -9.58
N VAL A 246 7.31 20.63 -9.25
CA VAL A 246 6.67 20.27 -7.98
C VAL A 246 5.52 19.31 -8.24
N PHE A 247 5.04 18.60 -7.23
CA PHE A 247 4.05 17.56 -7.43
C PHE A 247 2.80 17.82 -6.60
N VAL A 248 1.64 17.55 -7.20
CA VAL A 248 0.35 17.51 -6.51
C VAL A 248 0.04 16.08 -6.10
N GLU A 249 -0.88 15.91 -5.18
CA GLU A 249 -1.26 14.61 -4.64
C GLU A 249 -2.77 14.39 -4.76
N THR A 250 -3.20 13.13 -4.83
CA THR A 250 -4.62 12.79 -5.01
C THR A 250 -5.44 12.95 -3.73
N SER A 251 -4.83 12.88 -2.56
CA SER A 251 -5.46 12.97 -1.23
C SER A 251 -5.39 14.37 -0.61
N VAL A 252 -4.60 15.29 -1.18
CA VAL A 252 -4.35 16.62 -0.61
C VAL A 252 -4.69 17.72 -1.63
N SER A 253 -5.19 18.86 -1.14
CA SER A 253 -5.50 20.03 -1.98
C SER A 253 -4.24 20.59 -2.67
N ASP A 254 -4.32 20.90 -3.95
CA ASP A 254 -3.24 21.50 -4.75
C ASP A 254 -3.06 23.01 -4.52
N ARG A 255 -3.85 23.63 -3.66
CA ARG A 255 -3.85 25.08 -3.41
C ARG A 255 -2.47 25.61 -3.01
N ASN A 256 -1.81 24.96 -2.08
CA ASN A 256 -0.50 25.38 -1.59
C ASN A 256 0.60 25.16 -2.64
N VAL A 257 0.50 24.09 -3.44
CA VAL A 257 1.39 23.85 -4.59
C VAL A 257 1.29 24.97 -5.60
N ARG A 258 0.06 25.42 -5.93
CA ARG A 258 -0.15 26.56 -6.85
C ARG A 258 0.41 27.86 -6.30
N ALA A 259 0.27 28.11 -4.99
CA ALA A 259 0.86 29.30 -4.36
C ALA A 259 2.38 29.31 -4.44
N LEU A 260 3.04 28.15 -4.32
CA LEU A 260 4.51 28.03 -4.52
C LEU A 260 4.91 28.36 -5.95
N ILE A 261 4.18 27.86 -6.96
CA ILE A 261 4.46 28.12 -8.37
C ILE A 261 4.35 29.63 -8.66
N GLU A 262 3.29 30.26 -8.16
CA GLU A 262 3.08 31.71 -8.31
C GLU A 262 4.17 32.51 -7.60
N GLY A 263 4.59 32.10 -6.39
CA GLY A 263 5.68 32.71 -5.64
C GLY A 263 7.02 32.63 -6.36
N ALA A 264 7.37 31.45 -6.91
CA ALA A 264 8.59 31.25 -7.68
C ALA A 264 8.59 32.07 -8.99
N ALA A 265 7.45 32.11 -9.69
CA ALA A 265 7.29 32.94 -10.90
C ALA A 265 7.47 34.45 -10.60
N ALA A 266 6.98 34.95 -9.47
CA ALA A 266 7.18 36.33 -9.04
C ALA A 266 8.64 36.67 -8.79
N GLN A 267 9.49 35.67 -8.48
CA GLN A 267 10.95 35.78 -8.34
C GLN A 267 11.71 35.45 -9.65
N GLY A 268 10.98 35.25 -10.77
CA GLY A 268 11.56 35.01 -12.10
C GLY A 268 12.00 33.57 -12.36
N HIS A 269 11.47 32.60 -11.59
CA HIS A 269 11.74 31.18 -11.77
C HIS A 269 10.46 30.43 -12.17
N ASP A 270 10.48 29.79 -13.36
CA ASP A 270 9.36 29.00 -13.86
C ASP A 270 9.41 27.60 -13.30
N VAL A 271 8.37 27.22 -12.56
CA VAL A 271 8.18 25.88 -11.99
C VAL A 271 6.91 25.27 -12.58
N SER A 272 6.98 24.02 -13.00
CA SER A 272 5.82 23.28 -13.52
C SER A 272 5.26 22.27 -12.51
N ILE A 273 3.99 21.85 -12.69
CA ILE A 273 3.48 20.66 -12.04
C ILE A 273 4.04 19.45 -12.79
N GLY A 274 4.90 18.68 -12.13
CA GLY A 274 5.56 17.50 -12.69
C GLY A 274 4.60 16.32 -12.89
N GLY A 275 3.51 16.32 -12.16
CA GLY A 275 2.46 15.30 -12.22
C GLY A 275 1.70 15.19 -10.91
N THR A 276 0.71 14.29 -10.91
CA THR A 276 -0.05 13.91 -9.70
C THR A 276 0.52 12.63 -9.13
N LEU A 277 0.84 12.61 -7.85
CA LEU A 277 1.34 11.45 -7.12
C LEU A 277 0.24 10.85 -6.25
N PHE A 278 0.37 9.58 -6.00
CA PHE A 278 -0.39 8.87 -4.99
C PHE A 278 0.43 8.83 -3.69
N SER A 279 -0.06 9.49 -2.65
CA SER A 279 0.56 9.48 -1.32
C SER A 279 -0.17 8.54 -0.37
N ASP A 280 -1.29 8.99 0.19
CA ASP A 280 -2.05 8.26 1.21
C ASP A 280 -3.19 7.43 0.63
N ALA A 281 -3.45 7.58 -0.65
CA ALA A 281 -4.46 6.82 -1.37
C ALA A 281 -3.92 6.35 -2.72
N MET A 282 -4.29 5.13 -3.09
CA MET A 282 -3.99 4.56 -4.41
C MET A 282 -4.93 5.10 -5.49
N GLY A 283 -4.70 4.71 -6.74
CA GLY A 283 -5.62 4.95 -7.84
C GLY A 283 -6.97 4.26 -7.68
N VAL A 284 -7.82 4.40 -8.68
CA VAL A 284 -9.17 3.82 -8.68
C VAL A 284 -9.13 2.29 -8.64
N ASP A 285 -9.97 1.68 -7.82
CA ASP A 285 -10.10 0.23 -7.72
C ASP A 285 -10.31 -0.41 -9.10
N GLY A 286 -9.65 -1.55 -9.32
CA GLY A 286 -9.71 -2.29 -10.58
C GLY A 286 -8.75 -1.77 -11.68
N THR A 287 -8.06 -0.67 -11.47
CA THR A 287 -6.95 -0.21 -12.31
C THR A 287 -5.61 -0.75 -11.80
N TYR A 288 -4.55 -0.66 -12.60
CA TYR A 288 -3.22 -1.03 -12.14
C TYR A 288 -2.74 -0.09 -11.04
N GLU A 289 -2.96 1.21 -11.19
CA GLU A 289 -2.66 2.22 -10.17
C GLU A 289 -3.52 2.09 -8.89
N GLY A 290 -4.61 1.34 -8.96
CA GLY A 290 -5.44 0.92 -7.82
C GLY A 290 -4.88 -0.27 -7.04
N THR A 291 -3.69 -0.78 -7.42
CA THR A 291 -2.88 -1.71 -6.62
C THR A 291 -1.70 -0.96 -6.01
N TRP A 292 -1.17 -1.44 -4.88
CA TRP A 292 0.00 -0.82 -4.27
C TRP A 292 1.24 -0.85 -5.21
N LEU A 293 1.46 -1.96 -5.91
CA LEU A 293 2.53 -2.08 -6.91
C LEU A 293 2.38 -1.02 -8.02
N GLY A 294 1.16 -0.84 -8.53
CA GLY A 294 0.87 0.15 -9.56
C GLY A 294 0.98 1.59 -9.09
N MET A 295 0.61 1.87 -7.84
CA MET A 295 0.81 3.15 -7.17
C MET A 295 2.28 3.56 -7.14
N ILE A 296 3.16 2.69 -6.65
CA ILE A 296 4.60 2.96 -6.57
C ILE A 296 5.23 3.06 -7.96
N ASP A 297 4.88 2.18 -8.90
CA ASP A 297 5.35 2.25 -10.30
C ASP A 297 4.96 3.59 -10.95
N HIS A 298 3.72 4.05 -10.72
CA HIS A 298 3.25 5.36 -11.19
C HIS A 298 4.08 6.51 -10.60
N ASN A 299 4.28 6.53 -9.29
CA ASN A 299 5.03 7.58 -8.61
C ASN A 299 6.48 7.64 -9.13
N VAL A 300 7.15 6.49 -9.16
CA VAL A 300 8.53 6.36 -9.67
C VAL A 300 8.64 6.87 -11.11
N THR A 301 7.73 6.45 -11.98
CA THR A 301 7.72 6.84 -13.39
C THR A 301 7.45 8.34 -13.57
N THR A 302 6.47 8.88 -12.83
CA THR A 302 6.09 10.29 -12.89
C THR A 302 7.22 11.19 -12.37
N ILE A 303 7.81 10.88 -11.22
CA ILE A 303 8.93 11.62 -10.63
C ILE A 303 10.14 11.60 -11.55
N ALA A 304 10.52 10.41 -12.03
CA ALA A 304 11.69 10.25 -12.90
C ALA A 304 11.57 11.11 -14.16
N ARG A 305 10.43 11.06 -14.85
CA ARG A 305 10.17 11.84 -16.08
C ARG A 305 10.16 13.34 -15.83
N ALA A 306 9.45 13.78 -14.81
CA ALA A 306 9.33 15.20 -14.50
C ALA A 306 10.69 15.84 -14.12
N LEU A 307 11.59 15.05 -13.53
CA LEU A 307 12.91 15.50 -13.12
C LEU A 307 14.02 15.19 -14.16
N GLY A 308 13.65 14.87 -15.39
CA GLY A 308 14.53 14.83 -16.55
C GLY A 308 15.12 13.46 -16.89
N ALA A 309 14.63 12.37 -16.31
CA ALA A 309 15.04 11.03 -16.74
C ALA A 309 14.30 10.58 -18.00
N ASP A 310 15.02 9.98 -18.94
CA ASP A 310 14.43 9.34 -20.11
C ASP A 310 13.97 7.92 -19.74
N VAL A 311 12.69 7.80 -19.41
CA VAL A 311 12.03 6.53 -19.04
C VAL A 311 10.66 6.42 -19.71
N THR A 312 10.22 5.17 -19.95
CA THR A 312 8.92 4.92 -20.56
C THR A 312 7.77 5.41 -19.68
N ALA A 313 6.77 6.06 -20.29
CA ALA A 313 5.57 6.50 -19.58
C ALA A 313 4.66 5.35 -19.11
N ARG A 314 4.91 4.12 -19.62
CA ARG A 314 4.08 2.96 -19.33
C ARG A 314 4.51 2.18 -18.10
N GLY A 315 5.55 2.63 -17.39
CA GLY A 315 6.06 2.03 -16.17
C GLY A 315 6.75 0.69 -16.34
N ARG A 316 7.00 0.01 -15.21
CA ARG A 316 7.72 -1.28 -15.11
C ARG A 316 7.11 -2.37 -15.99
N LEU A 317 5.79 -2.54 -15.93
CA LEU A 317 5.07 -3.62 -16.60
C LEU A 317 4.36 -3.19 -17.90
N GLY A 318 4.52 -1.94 -18.32
CA GLY A 318 3.78 -1.38 -19.46
C GLY A 318 2.28 -1.19 -19.20
N LYS A 319 1.86 -1.20 -17.94
CA LYS A 319 0.44 -1.18 -17.51
C LYS A 319 -0.07 0.18 -17.09
N LEU A 320 0.81 1.15 -16.80
CA LEU A 320 0.36 2.49 -16.43
C LEU A 320 -0.50 3.10 -17.55
N ALA A 321 -1.59 3.74 -17.16
CA ALA A 321 -2.36 4.57 -18.04
C ALA A 321 -1.41 5.69 -18.51
N GLY A 322 -0.90 5.61 -19.74
CA GLY A 322 0.07 6.60 -20.26
C GLY A 322 -0.44 8.02 -20.00
N ALA A 323 0.47 8.95 -19.67
CA ALA A 323 0.12 10.36 -19.58
C ALA A 323 -0.62 10.79 -20.87
N ALA A 324 -1.86 11.20 -20.69
CA ALA A 324 -2.67 11.75 -21.80
C ALA A 324 -2.07 13.08 -22.27
#